data_1362296771e7ab15649461c3c1b53102
#
_entry.id   1362296771e7ab15649461c3c1b53102
#
_cell.length_a   1.000
_cell.length_b   1.000
_cell.length_c   1.000
_cell.angle_alpha   90.00
_cell.angle_beta   90.00
_cell.angle_gamma   90.00
#
_symmetry.space_group_name_H-M   'P 1'
#
loop_
_entity.id
_entity.type
_entity.pdbx_description
1 polymer ?
#
loop_
_entity_poly.entity_id
_entity_poly.type
_entity_poly.pdbx_seq_one_letter_code
_entity_poly.pdbx_strand_id
1 'polypeptide(L)'
;MFSEYEPAAILSVLRGTRGKSSKTLAASDAPGAPAGWCQLFTDGASRGNPGPAGAGALLLAADGAELQRISTYLGLCTNNAAEYKALIAGLKEALRQGCGRLSLCMDSELIVRQLEGRYKVRHEQLLPLYQEAKTLLARFDAWQVRHVPRTQNQTADALANAGIDQY
;
A
#
# COMPACT_ATOMS: atom_id res chain seq x y z
N MET A 1 13.98 4.83 -17.32
CA MET A 1 14.56 4.83 -16.05
C MET A 1 14.07 3.76 -15.12
N PHE A 2 12.81 3.72 -14.85
CA PHE A 2 12.30 2.72 -14.00
C PHE A 2 12.55 1.33 -14.51
N SER A 3 12.30 1.10 -15.75
CA SER A 3 12.34 -0.25 -16.27
C SER A 3 13.74 -0.85 -16.23
N GLU A 4 14.73 -0.10 -16.35
CA GLU A 4 16.03 -0.68 -16.32
C GLU A 4 16.41 -1.05 -14.94
N TYR A 5 16.04 -0.25 -14.00
CA TYR A 5 16.41 -0.50 -12.65
C TYR A 5 15.67 -1.67 -12.07
N GLU A 6 14.41 -1.78 -12.33
CA GLU A 6 13.59 -2.78 -11.74
C GLU A 6 13.99 -4.20 -11.99
N PRO A 7 14.19 -4.60 -13.18
CA PRO A 7 14.35 -6.03 -13.43
C PRO A 7 15.52 -6.61 -12.66
N ALA A 8 16.60 -5.93 -12.65
CA ALA A 8 17.76 -6.47 -11.99
C ALA A 8 17.58 -6.49 -10.50
N ALA A 9 17.08 -5.43 -9.95
CA ALA A 9 16.89 -5.36 -8.52
C ALA A 9 15.89 -6.38 -8.06
N ILE A 10 14.84 -6.54 -8.81
CA ILE A 10 13.80 -7.47 -8.45
C ILE A 10 14.30 -8.89 -8.45
N LEU A 11 15.06 -9.28 -9.43
CA LEU A 11 15.56 -10.61 -9.47
C LEU A 11 16.44 -10.92 -8.28
N SER A 12 17.23 -9.97 -7.89
CA SER A 12 18.10 -10.21 -6.77
C SER A 12 17.30 -10.36 -5.50
N VAL A 13 16.29 -9.57 -5.33
CA VAL A 13 15.46 -9.65 -4.16
C VAL A 13 14.73 -10.97 -4.13
N LEU A 14 14.25 -11.44 -5.24
CA LEU A 14 13.53 -12.68 -5.31
C LEU A 14 14.38 -13.79 -4.78
N ARG A 15 15.58 -13.87 -5.24
CA ARG A 15 16.43 -14.96 -4.79
C ARG A 15 16.74 -14.85 -3.33
N GLY A 16 16.95 -13.67 -2.85
CA GLY A 16 17.27 -13.50 -1.47
C GLY A 16 16.14 -13.83 -0.55
N THR A 17 14.96 -13.46 -0.93
CA THR A 17 13.83 -13.71 -0.09
C THR A 17 13.42 -15.12 -0.10
N ARG A 18 13.62 -15.79 -1.22
CA ARG A 18 13.07 -17.11 -1.32
C ARG A 18 13.49 -18.03 -0.21
N GLY A 19 14.71 -18.09 0.02
CA GLY A 19 15.20 -19.03 0.98
C GLY A 19 14.82 -18.73 2.38
N LYS A 20 14.88 -17.52 2.81
CA LYS A 20 14.57 -17.27 4.16
C LYS A 20 13.16 -17.11 4.43
N SER A 21 12.43 -16.61 3.53
CA SER A 21 11.07 -16.39 3.85
C SER A 21 10.34 -17.62 4.21
N SER A 22 10.77 -18.68 3.77
CA SER A 22 9.97 -19.88 4.04
C SER A 22 9.80 -20.11 5.51
N LYS A 23 10.72 -19.65 6.32
CA LYS A 23 10.46 -19.92 7.68
C LYS A 23 9.72 -18.84 8.33
N THR A 24 9.96 -17.70 8.05
CA THR A 24 9.27 -16.69 8.76
C THR A 24 7.84 -16.80 8.50
N LEU A 25 7.55 -17.50 7.51
CA LEU A 25 6.19 -17.65 7.20
C LEU A 25 5.39 -17.82 8.39
N ALA A 26 5.90 -18.48 9.20
CA ALA A 26 5.12 -18.80 10.35
C ALA A 26 4.45 -17.56 10.79
N ALA A 27 5.06 -16.57 10.68
CA ALA A 27 4.50 -15.41 11.21
C ALA A 27 3.16 -15.39 10.68
N SER A 28 3.13 -15.81 9.56
CA SER A 28 1.86 -16.09 9.13
C SER A 28 0.77 -15.37 9.79
N ASP A 29 0.97 -14.50 10.47
CA ASP A 29 -0.07 -13.86 11.12
C ASP A 29 -0.74 -13.06 10.09
N ALA A 30 -0.25 -12.96 8.96
CA ALA A 30 -0.85 -12.14 7.98
C ALA A 30 -1.61 -12.98 7.04
N PRO A 31 -2.82 -13.24 7.34
CA PRO A 31 -3.66 -14.10 6.53
C PRO A 31 -3.66 -13.62 5.10
N GLY A 32 -3.40 -14.47 4.23
CA GLY A 32 -3.46 -14.15 2.81
C GLY A 32 -2.18 -13.60 2.23
N ALA A 33 -1.19 -13.30 3.04
CA ALA A 33 0.09 -12.85 2.53
C ALA A 33 0.98 -14.05 2.27
N PRO A 34 1.55 -14.20 1.09
CA PRO A 34 2.45 -15.29 0.83
C PRO A 34 3.73 -15.14 1.62
N ALA A 35 4.36 -16.25 1.90
CA ALA A 35 5.62 -16.24 2.63
C ALA A 35 6.68 -15.42 1.89
N GLY A 36 7.37 -14.58 2.60
CA GLY A 36 8.46 -13.80 2.02
C GLY A 36 8.04 -12.47 1.43
N TRP A 37 6.79 -12.12 1.54
CA TRP A 37 6.30 -10.86 0.98
C TRP A 37 6.15 -9.82 2.08
N CYS A 38 6.50 -8.57 1.78
CA CYS A 38 6.16 -7.48 2.66
C CYS A 38 4.65 -7.27 2.63
N GLN A 39 4.11 -6.73 3.71
CA GLN A 39 2.69 -6.40 3.76
C GLN A 39 2.52 -4.91 3.96
N LEU A 40 1.61 -4.32 3.22
CA LEU A 40 1.35 -2.88 3.32
C LEU A 40 -0.14 -2.68 3.56
N PHE A 41 -0.48 -2.00 4.65
CA PHE A 41 -1.85 -1.61 4.97
C PHE A 41 -1.96 -0.12 4.75
N THR A 42 -2.95 0.34 4.00
CA THR A 42 -3.12 1.76 3.74
C THR A 42 -4.56 2.18 3.97
N ASP A 43 -4.75 3.42 4.35
CA ASP A 43 -6.07 3.99 4.48
C ASP A 43 -5.98 5.51 4.29
N GLY A 44 -7.02 6.10 3.76
CA GLY A 44 -7.14 7.53 3.63
C GLY A 44 -8.43 7.97 4.27
N ALA A 45 -8.42 9.10 4.94
CA ALA A 45 -9.61 9.62 5.60
C ALA A 45 -9.82 11.07 5.22
N SER A 46 -11.07 11.46 5.10
CA SER A 46 -11.40 12.85 4.84
C SER A 46 -12.56 13.27 5.73
N ARG A 47 -12.44 14.38 6.40
CA ARG A 47 -13.52 14.89 7.28
C ARG A 47 -14.40 15.83 6.48
N GLY A 48 -15.07 15.29 5.52
CA GLY A 48 -15.87 15.99 4.54
C GLY A 48 -15.47 15.49 3.18
N ASN A 49 -16.28 15.65 2.17
CA ASN A 49 -16.03 15.06 0.87
C ASN A 49 -16.25 16.08 -0.25
N PRO A 50 -15.31 17.01 -0.46
CA PRO A 50 -13.95 17.01 0.09
C PRO A 50 -13.88 17.66 1.47
N GLY A 51 -12.76 17.45 2.12
CA GLY A 51 -12.49 18.04 3.42
C GLY A 51 -11.06 17.80 3.84
N PRO A 52 -10.69 18.21 5.06
CA PRO A 52 -9.35 17.95 5.56
C PRO A 52 -9.11 16.45 5.56
N ALA A 53 -7.98 16.04 5.03
CA ALA A 53 -7.74 14.62 4.79
C ALA A 53 -6.38 14.19 5.31
N GLY A 54 -6.26 12.90 5.57
CA GLY A 54 -5.01 12.32 6.04
C GLY A 54 -4.73 10.98 5.40
N ALA A 55 -3.48 10.62 5.36
CA ALA A 55 -3.03 9.33 4.85
C ALA A 55 -2.42 8.53 5.97
N GLY A 56 -2.72 7.25 6.00
CA GLY A 56 -2.12 6.33 6.95
C GLY A 56 -1.60 5.10 6.26
N ALA A 57 -0.46 4.60 6.68
CA ALA A 57 0.08 3.36 6.14
C ALA A 57 0.94 2.66 7.18
N LEU A 58 0.91 1.34 7.13
CA LEU A 58 1.74 0.49 7.99
C LEU A 58 2.42 -0.52 7.09
N LEU A 59 3.74 -0.53 7.10
CA LEU A 59 4.52 -1.46 6.29
C LEU A 59 5.18 -2.48 7.19
N LEU A 60 4.97 -3.74 6.90
CA LEU A 60 5.55 -4.86 7.64
C LEU A 60 6.51 -5.65 6.75
N ALA A 61 7.58 -6.09 7.33
CA ALA A 61 8.51 -6.99 6.66
C ALA A 61 7.92 -8.39 6.56
N ALA A 62 8.56 -9.25 5.82
CA ALA A 62 8.09 -10.61 5.62
C ALA A 62 7.94 -11.40 6.92
N ASP A 63 8.72 -11.07 7.93
CA ASP A 63 8.65 -11.76 9.21
C ASP A 63 7.64 -11.08 10.14
N GLY A 64 6.93 -10.09 9.66
CA GLY A 64 5.95 -9.39 10.47
C GLY A 64 6.48 -8.19 11.23
N ALA A 65 7.78 -7.94 11.16
CA ALA A 65 8.35 -6.81 11.86
C ALA A 65 7.91 -5.51 11.22
N GLU A 66 7.63 -4.54 12.04
CA GLU A 66 7.16 -3.26 11.54
C GLU A 66 8.33 -2.48 10.94
N LEU A 67 8.23 -2.10 9.69
CA LEU A 67 9.26 -1.35 9.01
C LEU A 67 9.02 0.15 9.06
N GLN A 68 7.77 0.58 8.92
CA GLN A 68 7.47 2.01 8.90
C GLN A 68 5.99 2.27 9.12
N ARG A 69 5.70 3.38 9.77
CA ARG A 69 4.34 3.92 9.88
C ARG A 69 4.32 5.27 9.21
N ILE A 70 3.26 5.55 8.49
CA ILE A 70 3.08 6.84 7.83
C ILE A 70 1.80 7.46 8.36
N SER A 71 1.86 8.71 8.74
CA SER A 71 0.70 9.48 9.15
C SER A 71 0.94 10.90 8.64
N THR A 72 0.17 11.33 7.67
CA THR A 72 0.45 12.59 6.97
C THR A 72 -0.83 13.36 6.69
N TYR A 73 -0.77 14.66 6.85
CA TYR A 73 -1.88 15.53 6.45
C TYR A 73 -1.82 15.73 4.94
N LEU A 74 -2.96 15.63 4.28
CA LEU A 74 -3.02 15.70 2.82
C LEU A 74 -3.64 17.00 2.30
N GLY A 75 -4.08 17.87 3.18
CA GLY A 75 -4.82 19.06 2.74
C GLY A 75 -6.27 18.69 2.47
N LEU A 76 -6.92 19.42 1.61
CA LEU A 76 -8.31 19.16 1.30
C LEU A 76 -8.42 18.21 0.13
N CYS A 77 -9.10 17.12 0.30
CA CYS A 77 -9.36 16.20 -0.80
C CYS A 77 -10.55 15.31 -0.48
N THR A 78 -11.03 14.62 -1.48
CA THR A 78 -12.12 13.67 -1.31
C THR A 78 -11.60 12.41 -0.64
N ASN A 79 -12.51 11.61 -0.13
CA ASN A 79 -12.14 10.35 0.51
C ASN A 79 -11.37 9.44 -0.45
N ASN A 80 -11.84 9.30 -1.68
CA ASN A 80 -11.17 8.42 -2.65
C ASN A 80 -9.79 8.95 -3.03
N ALA A 81 -9.62 10.26 -3.13
CA ALA A 81 -8.32 10.82 -3.41
C ALA A 81 -7.38 10.58 -2.23
N ALA A 82 -7.87 10.70 -1.00
CA ALA A 82 -7.06 10.43 0.18
C ALA A 82 -6.61 8.97 0.20
N GLU A 83 -7.48 8.06 -0.17
CA GLU A 83 -7.15 6.64 -0.25
C GLU A 83 -6.02 6.40 -1.25
N TYR A 84 -6.11 6.99 -2.44
CA TYR A 84 -5.05 6.81 -3.44
C TYR A 84 -3.74 7.46 -2.98
N LYS A 85 -3.82 8.61 -2.32
CA LYS A 85 -2.59 9.29 -1.86
C LYS A 85 -1.92 8.48 -0.75
N ALA A 86 -2.71 7.85 0.10
CA ALA A 86 -2.15 6.97 1.12
C ALA A 86 -1.47 5.76 0.49
N LEU A 87 -2.10 5.19 -0.52
CA LEU A 87 -1.54 4.06 -1.24
C LEU A 87 -0.21 4.46 -1.88
N ILE A 88 -0.17 5.60 -2.55
CA ILE A 88 1.04 6.06 -3.21
C ILE A 88 2.17 6.27 -2.18
N ALA A 89 1.87 6.89 -1.05
CA ALA A 89 2.87 7.10 -0.01
C ALA A 89 3.41 5.76 0.51
N GLY A 90 2.52 4.82 0.73
CA GLY A 90 2.93 3.49 1.20
C GLY A 90 3.76 2.74 0.19
N LEU A 91 3.40 2.82 -1.10
CA LEU A 91 4.15 2.13 -2.15
C LEU A 91 5.55 2.72 -2.28
N LYS A 92 5.68 4.03 -2.20
CA LYS A 92 6.99 4.66 -2.26
C LYS A 92 7.86 4.21 -1.10
N GLU A 93 7.28 4.10 0.08
CA GLU A 93 8.04 3.67 1.24
C GLU A 93 8.45 2.20 1.11
N ALA A 94 7.57 1.35 0.61
CA ALA A 94 7.90 -0.06 0.43
C ALA A 94 9.04 -0.22 -0.57
N LEU A 95 9.04 0.56 -1.65
CA LEU A 95 10.13 0.51 -2.60
C LEU A 95 11.43 1.03 -1.97
N ARG A 96 11.35 2.08 -1.18
CA ARG A 96 12.52 2.63 -0.51
C ARG A 96 13.13 1.61 0.45
N GLN A 97 12.30 0.80 1.09
CA GLN A 97 12.78 -0.21 2.03
C GLN A 97 13.26 -1.49 1.34
N GLY A 98 13.15 -1.56 0.04
CA GLY A 98 13.64 -2.70 -0.71
C GLY A 98 12.69 -3.89 -0.78
N CYS A 99 11.41 -3.68 -0.55
CA CYS A 99 10.45 -4.77 -0.69
C CYS A 99 10.33 -5.16 -2.15
N GLY A 100 10.61 -6.39 -2.48
CA GLY A 100 10.51 -6.88 -3.85
C GLY A 100 9.14 -7.41 -4.19
N ARG A 101 8.51 -8.07 -3.23
CA ARG A 101 7.16 -8.63 -3.40
C ARG A 101 6.26 -8.04 -2.34
N LEU A 102 5.09 -7.59 -2.73
CA LEU A 102 4.23 -6.82 -1.85
C LEU A 102 2.80 -7.35 -1.81
N SER A 103 2.30 -7.56 -0.61
CA SER A 103 0.89 -7.86 -0.38
C SER A 103 0.25 -6.61 0.17
N LEU A 104 -0.65 -6.01 -0.60
CA LEU A 104 -1.30 -4.76 -0.26
C LEU A 104 -2.68 -5.05 0.31
N CYS A 105 -3.00 -4.49 1.46
CA CYS A 105 -4.29 -4.67 2.12
C CYS A 105 -4.99 -3.34 2.26
N MET A 106 -6.21 -3.27 1.82
CA MET A 106 -7.03 -2.06 1.88
C MET A 106 -8.46 -2.40 2.21
N ASP A 107 -9.15 -1.52 2.87
CA ASP A 107 -10.56 -1.76 3.18
C ASP A 107 -11.50 -1.04 2.20
N SER A 108 -10.97 -0.35 1.20
CA SER A 108 -11.81 0.25 0.16
C SER A 108 -12.01 -0.74 -0.98
N GLU A 109 -13.18 -1.32 -1.04
CA GLU A 109 -13.48 -2.28 -2.10
C GLU A 109 -13.36 -1.63 -3.47
N LEU A 110 -13.77 -0.39 -3.61
CA LEU A 110 -13.69 0.31 -4.88
C LEU A 110 -12.26 0.36 -5.40
N ILE A 111 -11.33 0.79 -4.57
CA ILE A 111 -9.95 0.94 -5.01
C ILE A 111 -9.31 -0.41 -5.26
N VAL A 112 -9.62 -1.41 -4.44
CA VAL A 112 -9.11 -2.76 -4.67
C VAL A 112 -9.53 -3.25 -6.05
N ARG A 113 -10.80 -3.06 -6.40
CA ARG A 113 -11.29 -3.52 -7.68
C ARG A 113 -10.73 -2.70 -8.83
N GLN A 114 -10.47 -1.44 -8.62
CA GLN A 114 -9.82 -0.62 -9.63
C GLN A 114 -8.40 -1.09 -9.88
N LEU A 115 -7.66 -1.41 -8.82
CA LEU A 115 -6.28 -1.88 -8.97
C LEU A 115 -6.23 -3.26 -9.64
N GLU A 116 -7.24 -4.08 -9.39
CA GLU A 116 -7.34 -5.39 -10.04
C GLU A 116 -7.76 -5.30 -11.50
N GLY A 117 -8.15 -4.12 -11.95
CA GLY A 117 -8.62 -3.95 -13.33
C GLY A 117 -10.07 -4.34 -13.54
N ARG A 118 -10.81 -4.59 -12.46
CA ARG A 118 -12.21 -5.03 -12.56
C ARG A 118 -13.16 -3.84 -12.69
N TYR A 119 -12.80 -2.68 -12.16
CA TYR A 119 -13.58 -1.46 -12.28
C TYR A 119 -12.71 -0.41 -12.94
N LYS A 120 -13.31 0.38 -13.83
CA LYS A 120 -12.57 1.47 -14.47
C LYS A 120 -12.54 2.67 -13.57
N VAL A 121 -11.45 3.43 -13.64
CA VAL A 121 -11.34 4.70 -12.96
C VAL A 121 -11.86 5.76 -13.90
N ARG A 122 -13.05 6.28 -13.62
CA ARG A 122 -13.69 7.23 -14.50
C ARG A 122 -13.54 8.68 -14.08
N HIS A 123 -13.32 8.89 -12.81
CA HIS A 123 -13.24 10.24 -12.26
C HIS A 123 -11.91 10.87 -12.69
N GLU A 124 -11.97 12.01 -13.34
CA GLU A 124 -10.79 12.65 -13.88
C GLU A 124 -9.77 12.98 -12.83
N GLN A 125 -10.19 13.32 -11.63
CA GLN A 125 -9.24 13.66 -10.57
C GLN A 125 -8.56 12.43 -9.96
N LEU A 126 -9.17 11.27 -10.09
CA LEU A 126 -8.57 10.04 -9.58
C LEU A 126 -7.66 9.38 -10.59
N LEU A 127 -7.86 9.65 -11.86
CA LEU A 127 -7.11 8.95 -12.90
C LEU A 127 -5.60 9.16 -12.78
N PRO A 128 -5.08 10.37 -12.57
CA PRO A 128 -3.63 10.53 -12.41
C PRO A 128 -3.10 9.79 -11.19
N LEU A 129 -3.89 9.75 -10.10
CA LEU A 129 -3.46 9.04 -8.89
C LEU A 129 -3.43 7.55 -9.14
N TYR A 130 -4.44 7.03 -9.83
CA TYR A 130 -4.50 5.64 -10.20
C TYR A 130 -3.29 5.28 -11.07
N GLN A 131 -2.97 6.12 -12.03
CA GLN A 131 -1.85 5.85 -12.93
C GLN A 131 -0.53 5.87 -12.18
N GLU A 132 -0.37 6.78 -11.24
CA GLU A 132 0.83 6.83 -10.43
C GLU A 132 0.95 5.57 -9.57
N ALA A 133 -0.14 5.14 -8.96
CA ALA A 133 -0.13 3.92 -8.15
C ALA A 133 0.23 2.71 -9.00
N LYS A 134 -0.33 2.61 -10.21
CA LYS A 134 -0.02 1.47 -11.09
C LYS A 134 1.44 1.52 -11.55
N THR A 135 1.98 2.68 -11.79
CA THR A 135 3.38 2.81 -12.16
C THR A 135 4.29 2.35 -11.02
N LEU A 136 3.94 2.70 -9.79
CA LEU A 136 4.72 2.25 -8.64
C LEU A 136 4.59 0.75 -8.42
N LEU A 137 3.39 0.21 -8.58
CA LEU A 137 3.17 -1.23 -8.43
C LEU A 137 3.98 -2.01 -9.46
N ALA A 138 4.12 -1.49 -10.65
CA ALA A 138 4.88 -2.16 -11.69
C ALA A 138 6.37 -2.27 -11.36
N ARG A 139 6.84 -1.53 -10.39
CA ARG A 139 8.24 -1.60 -9.97
C ARG A 139 8.51 -2.74 -9.00
N PHE A 140 7.47 -3.40 -8.50
CA PHE A 140 7.67 -4.58 -7.64
C PHE A 140 7.79 -5.81 -8.53
N ASP A 141 8.52 -6.79 -8.04
CA ASP A 141 8.64 -8.05 -8.78
C ASP A 141 7.30 -8.72 -8.88
N ALA A 142 6.54 -8.66 -7.81
CA ALA A 142 5.19 -9.19 -7.78
C ALA A 142 4.40 -8.44 -6.73
N TRP A 143 3.11 -8.31 -6.96
CA TRP A 143 2.24 -7.69 -5.97
C TRP A 143 0.86 -8.30 -6.06
N GLN A 144 0.15 -8.24 -4.94
CA GLN A 144 -1.25 -8.60 -4.90
C GLN A 144 -1.97 -7.59 -4.05
N VAL A 145 -3.26 -7.43 -4.26
CA VAL A 145 -4.06 -6.56 -3.42
C VAL A 145 -5.21 -7.37 -2.87
N ARG A 146 -5.52 -7.16 -1.60
CA ARG A 146 -6.62 -7.85 -0.95
C ARG A 146 -7.51 -6.85 -0.28
N HIS A 147 -8.81 -7.05 -0.43
CA HIS A 147 -9.79 -6.29 0.33
C HIS A 147 -9.87 -6.92 1.73
N VAL A 148 -9.66 -6.13 2.76
CA VAL A 148 -9.79 -6.62 4.14
C VAL A 148 -10.89 -5.83 4.83
N PRO A 149 -11.53 -6.41 5.82
CA PRO A 149 -12.54 -5.67 6.57
C PRO A 149 -11.86 -4.55 7.36
N ARG A 150 -12.64 -3.53 7.66
CA ARG A 150 -12.13 -2.37 8.39
C ARG A 150 -11.48 -2.79 9.71
N THR A 151 -11.97 -3.82 10.37
CA THR A 151 -11.42 -4.30 11.62
C THR A 151 -9.99 -4.81 11.47
N GLN A 152 -9.58 -5.15 10.27
CA GLN A 152 -8.23 -5.62 10.01
C GLN A 152 -7.36 -4.52 9.43
N ASN A 153 -7.87 -3.29 9.35
CA ASN A 153 -7.13 -2.15 8.83
C ASN A 153 -7.10 -0.99 9.83
N GLN A 154 -7.26 -1.31 11.10
CA GLN A 154 -7.43 -0.29 12.15
C GLN A 154 -6.19 0.57 12.35
N THR A 155 -5.01 0.02 12.21
CA THR A 155 -3.80 0.79 12.39
C THR A 155 -3.66 1.86 11.29
N ALA A 156 -3.90 1.48 10.04
CA ALA A 156 -3.83 2.44 8.95
C ALA A 156 -4.91 3.51 9.10
N ASP A 157 -6.10 3.10 9.53
CA ASP A 157 -7.20 4.02 9.77
C ASP A 157 -6.82 5.04 10.87
N ALA A 158 -6.28 4.57 11.96
CA ALA A 158 -5.86 5.45 13.05
C ALA A 158 -4.76 6.40 12.59
N LEU A 159 -3.83 5.92 11.77
CA LEU A 159 -2.76 6.76 11.27
C LEU A 159 -3.30 7.84 10.31
N ALA A 160 -4.29 7.49 9.50
CA ALA A 160 -4.90 8.45 8.59
C ALA A 160 -5.60 9.56 9.39
N ASN A 161 -6.33 9.19 10.41
CA ASN A 161 -7.03 10.17 11.25
C ASN A 161 -6.04 11.03 12.04
N ALA A 162 -4.96 10.42 12.52
CA ALA A 162 -3.93 11.19 13.20
C ALA A 162 -3.27 12.20 12.26
N GLY A 163 -3.17 11.87 10.98
CA GLY A 163 -2.66 12.80 9.99
C GLY A 163 -3.50 14.05 9.86
N ILE A 164 -4.83 13.90 9.94
CA ILE A 164 -5.71 15.04 9.90
C ILE A 164 -5.51 15.89 11.15
N ASP A 165 -5.35 15.23 12.29
CA ASP A 165 -5.23 15.94 13.56
C ASP A 165 -3.92 16.72 13.69
N GLN A 166 -2.98 16.50 12.81
CA GLN A 166 -1.73 17.23 12.82
C GLN A 166 -1.88 18.64 12.25
N TYR A 167 -2.97 18.93 11.59
CA TYR A 167 -3.15 20.20 10.89
C TYR A 167 -3.47 21.37 11.84
#